data_fe78fc1dcd9d2aae21c92d766c3f92f4
#
_entry.id   fe78fc1dcd9d2aae21c92d766c3f92f4
#
_cell.length_a   1.000
_cell.length_b   1.000
_cell.length_c   1.000
_cell.angle_alpha   90.00
_cell.angle_beta   90.00
_cell.angle_gamma   90.00
#
_symmetry.space_group_name_H-M   'P 1'
#
loop_
_entity.id
_entity.type
_entity.pdbx_description
1 polymer ?
#
loop_
_entity_poly.entity_id
_entity_poly.type
_entity_poly.pdbx_seq_one_letter_code
_entity_poly.pdbx_strand_id
1 'polypeptide(L)'
;YMYAGDNDGQTWNFGRNPNYWGEAPDVDSFSIKYIPDNDAKILAMQNGEVDFLSGIKNISAESFEQMEQTEGFQAQADEKSLQTYYVGYNLSDPIFGDQTVREAISSAVDKDAIVESIYGGLYDKADTLLSRSLPYCDVEQTVYNFDLDHANQILDEAGYTDTDGDGIREKDGVKLSASFMYQTGSASDDNLVVYICDQASKIGIELTPQSAQMMDWYAMVQSGEYGLTIFKTQGGYYDPASVVTNINPATSMDPILMQIGVSQPEIAALVDELDSSADEARIQEIYSTILTTMAD
;
A
#
# COMPACT_ATOMS: atom_id res chain seq x y z
N TYR A 1 27.78 -8.98 -12.05
CA TYR A 1 28.33 -7.64 -12.32
C TYR A 1 29.02 -7.08 -11.08
N MET A 2 29.79 -6.02 -11.26
CA MET A 2 30.42 -5.26 -10.19
C MET A 2 30.26 -3.76 -10.46
N TYR A 3 30.17 -2.98 -9.40
CA TYR A 3 30.08 -1.52 -9.49
C TYR A 3 31.34 -0.94 -10.10
N ALA A 4 31.21 -0.11 -11.12
CA ALA A 4 32.29 0.47 -11.89
C ALA A 4 32.42 2.00 -11.73
N GLY A 5 31.63 2.60 -10.86
CA GLY A 5 31.69 4.01 -10.55
C GLY A 5 30.42 4.77 -10.89
N ASP A 6 30.40 6.03 -10.46
CA ASP A 6 29.34 7.02 -10.63
C ASP A 6 29.94 8.24 -11.33
N ASN A 7 29.21 8.81 -12.27
CA ASN A 7 29.71 9.97 -13.05
C ASN A 7 29.13 11.32 -12.56
N ASP A 8 27.96 11.33 -11.92
CA ASP A 8 27.17 12.55 -11.68
C ASP A 8 26.27 12.50 -10.42
N GLY A 9 26.39 11.45 -9.60
CA GLY A 9 25.49 11.19 -8.45
C GLY A 9 24.08 10.75 -8.84
N GLN A 10 23.81 10.54 -10.13
CA GLN A 10 22.51 10.11 -10.66
C GLN A 10 22.63 8.89 -11.58
N THR A 11 23.83 8.51 -11.98
CA THR A 11 24.11 7.41 -12.92
C THR A 11 25.15 6.47 -12.36
N TRP A 12 24.75 5.27 -11.98
CA TRP A 12 25.61 4.22 -11.44
C TRP A 12 25.95 3.20 -12.53
N ASN A 13 27.24 2.96 -12.76
CA ASN A 13 27.75 2.09 -13.80
C ASN A 13 28.14 0.73 -13.22
N PHE A 14 27.86 -0.34 -13.99
CA PHE A 14 28.16 -1.71 -13.63
C PHE A 14 28.82 -2.42 -14.82
N GLY A 15 29.88 -3.16 -14.57
CA GLY A 15 30.58 -3.98 -15.56
C GLY A 15 30.57 -5.46 -15.17
N ARG A 16 30.95 -6.34 -16.11
CA ARG A 16 31.13 -7.77 -15.80
C ARG A 16 32.10 -7.95 -14.65
N ASN A 17 31.75 -8.86 -13.73
CA ASN A 17 32.70 -9.31 -12.71
C ASN A 17 33.58 -10.41 -13.28
N PRO A 18 34.91 -10.18 -13.47
CA PRO A 18 35.81 -11.19 -14.02
C PRO A 18 35.99 -12.41 -13.10
N ASN A 19 35.61 -12.28 -11.82
CA ASN A 19 35.71 -13.35 -10.82
C ASN A 19 34.32 -13.99 -10.53
N TYR A 20 33.35 -13.80 -11.42
CA TYR A 20 32.05 -14.45 -11.25
C TYR A 20 32.16 -15.95 -11.43
N TRP A 21 31.63 -16.73 -10.51
CA TRP A 21 31.75 -18.19 -10.46
C TRP A 21 30.79 -18.93 -11.41
N GLY A 22 29.75 -18.25 -11.92
CA GLY A 22 28.79 -18.82 -12.87
C GLY A 22 29.13 -18.47 -14.33
N GLU A 23 28.16 -18.69 -15.22
CA GLU A 23 28.31 -18.31 -16.63
C GLU A 23 28.36 -16.77 -16.74
N ALA A 24 29.23 -16.30 -17.64
CA ALA A 24 29.37 -14.88 -17.91
C ALA A 24 28.03 -14.35 -18.50
N PRO A 25 27.53 -13.23 -18.03
CA PRO A 25 26.30 -12.64 -18.60
C PRO A 25 26.55 -12.14 -20.04
N ASP A 26 25.52 -12.14 -20.89
CA ASP A 26 25.64 -11.72 -22.29
C ASP A 26 25.94 -10.23 -22.44
N VAL A 27 25.41 -9.40 -21.51
CA VAL A 27 25.64 -7.96 -21.51
C VAL A 27 26.95 -7.63 -20.77
N ASP A 28 27.82 -6.86 -21.41
CA ASP A 28 29.12 -6.49 -20.83
C ASP A 28 29.04 -5.49 -19.69
N SER A 29 28.15 -4.50 -19.83
CA SER A 29 27.95 -3.43 -18.85
C SER A 29 26.54 -2.86 -18.96
N PHE A 30 26.08 -2.28 -17.87
CA PHE A 30 24.84 -1.48 -17.84
C PHE A 30 24.99 -0.32 -16.86
N SER A 31 24.11 0.66 -17.00
CA SER A 31 24.01 1.80 -16.08
C SER A 31 22.60 1.91 -15.53
N ILE A 32 22.50 2.31 -14.27
CA ILE A 32 21.22 2.68 -13.64
C ILE A 32 21.20 4.20 -13.55
N LYS A 33 20.25 4.85 -14.23
CA LYS A 33 20.05 6.30 -14.23
C LYS A 33 18.82 6.66 -13.38
N TYR A 34 18.98 7.54 -12.41
CA TYR A 34 17.88 8.05 -11.61
C TYR A 34 17.23 9.25 -12.30
N ILE A 35 15.96 9.13 -12.63
CA ILE A 35 15.14 10.18 -13.22
C ILE A 35 13.87 10.28 -12.37
N PRO A 36 13.68 11.33 -11.56
CA PRO A 36 12.55 11.39 -10.62
C PRO A 36 11.20 11.67 -11.29
N ASP A 37 11.20 12.46 -12.34
CA ASP A 37 9.98 12.90 -13.04
C ASP A 37 9.50 11.86 -14.05
N ASN A 38 8.17 11.60 -14.09
CA ASN A 38 7.56 10.59 -14.95
C ASN A 38 7.72 10.93 -16.44
N ASP A 39 7.42 12.17 -16.82
CA ASP A 39 7.46 12.59 -18.23
C ASP A 39 8.90 12.63 -18.74
N ALA A 40 9.85 13.03 -17.88
CA ALA A 40 11.27 12.97 -18.19
C ALA A 40 11.76 11.54 -18.41
N LYS A 41 11.24 10.53 -17.71
CA LYS A 41 11.54 9.11 -17.96
C LYS A 41 11.08 8.67 -19.35
N ILE A 42 9.85 9.03 -19.70
CA ILE A 42 9.28 8.69 -21.02
C ILE A 42 10.06 9.36 -22.14
N LEU A 43 10.40 10.64 -21.99
CA LEU A 43 11.23 11.36 -22.95
C LEU A 43 12.63 10.75 -23.09
N ALA A 44 13.27 10.38 -21.99
CA ALA A 44 14.58 9.72 -22.00
C ALA A 44 14.53 8.38 -22.75
N MET A 45 13.44 7.60 -22.60
CA MET A 45 13.21 6.36 -23.34
C MET A 45 13.01 6.64 -24.84
N GLN A 46 12.17 7.61 -25.18
CA GLN A 46 11.90 7.99 -26.59
C GLN A 46 13.13 8.54 -27.30
N ASN A 47 14.01 9.24 -26.59
CA ASN A 47 15.26 9.78 -27.12
C ASN A 47 16.40 8.76 -27.17
N GLY A 48 16.22 7.53 -26.66
CA GLY A 48 17.24 6.51 -26.59
C GLY A 48 18.33 6.80 -25.54
N GLU A 49 18.00 7.62 -24.54
CA GLU A 49 18.92 7.89 -23.40
C GLU A 49 18.88 6.74 -22.37
N VAL A 50 17.80 5.98 -22.35
CA VAL A 50 17.61 4.76 -21.58
C VAL A 50 16.97 3.69 -22.46
N ASP A 51 17.35 2.43 -22.25
CA ASP A 51 16.89 1.28 -23.03
C ASP A 51 15.78 0.51 -22.33
N PHE A 52 15.59 0.73 -21.02
CA PHE A 52 14.67 -0.03 -20.19
C PHE A 52 14.20 0.78 -18.99
N LEU A 53 12.88 0.77 -18.77
CA LEU A 53 12.22 1.29 -17.57
C LEU A 53 11.58 0.11 -16.83
N SER A 54 11.86 -0.03 -15.55
CA SER A 54 11.40 -1.17 -14.76
C SER A 54 10.92 -0.75 -13.38
N GLY A 55 10.00 -1.52 -12.89
CA GLY A 55 9.60 -1.50 -11.50
C GLY A 55 8.27 -0.79 -11.24
N ILE A 56 7.71 -1.15 -10.09
CA ILE A 56 6.46 -0.61 -9.58
C ILE A 56 6.62 0.89 -9.30
N LYS A 57 5.62 1.69 -9.67
CA LYS A 57 5.55 3.15 -9.49
C LYS A 57 6.59 3.97 -10.29
N ASN A 58 7.32 3.36 -11.21
CA ASN A 58 8.31 4.09 -12.00
C ASN A 58 7.71 4.89 -13.14
N ILE A 59 6.56 4.47 -13.66
CA ILE A 59 5.76 5.20 -14.65
C ILE A 59 4.29 5.13 -14.25
N SER A 60 3.49 6.11 -14.70
CA SER A 60 2.04 6.08 -14.53
C SER A 60 1.37 5.08 -15.46
N ALA A 61 0.12 4.67 -15.15
CA ALA A 61 -0.68 3.82 -16.03
C ALA A 61 -0.87 4.46 -17.40
N GLU A 62 -1.15 5.76 -17.46
CA GLU A 62 -1.28 6.53 -18.71
C GLU A 62 0.00 6.47 -19.55
N SER A 63 1.17 6.64 -18.93
CA SER A 63 2.45 6.53 -19.63
C SER A 63 2.73 5.11 -20.12
N PHE A 64 2.32 4.09 -19.37
CA PHE A 64 2.42 2.70 -19.78
C PHE A 64 1.57 2.46 -21.05
N GLU A 65 0.29 2.84 -21.05
CA GLU A 65 -0.60 2.71 -22.21
C GLU A 65 -0.06 3.48 -23.42
N GLN A 66 0.44 4.70 -23.21
CA GLN A 66 1.05 5.49 -24.27
C GLN A 66 2.24 4.76 -24.91
N MET A 67 3.12 4.17 -24.11
CA MET A 67 4.29 3.46 -24.60
C MET A 67 3.92 2.14 -25.29
N GLU A 68 2.88 1.44 -24.81
CA GLU A 68 2.35 0.24 -25.46
C GLU A 68 1.83 0.52 -26.88
N GLN A 69 1.25 1.70 -27.10
CA GLN A 69 0.74 2.13 -28.40
C GLN A 69 1.80 2.79 -29.29
N THR A 70 3.00 3.06 -28.77
CA THR A 70 4.07 3.75 -29.51
C THR A 70 4.91 2.74 -30.30
N GLU A 71 5.01 2.92 -31.63
CA GLU A 71 5.80 2.06 -32.50
C GLU A 71 7.29 2.04 -32.08
N GLY A 72 7.88 0.85 -32.00
CA GLY A 72 9.27 0.66 -31.64
C GLY A 72 9.53 0.43 -30.15
N PHE A 73 8.49 0.48 -29.31
CA PHE A 73 8.58 0.17 -27.87
C PHE A 73 7.78 -1.09 -27.55
N GLN A 74 8.18 -1.74 -26.47
CA GLN A 74 7.46 -2.86 -25.88
C GLN A 74 7.15 -2.52 -24.42
N ALA A 75 5.88 -2.52 -24.05
CA ALA A 75 5.43 -2.41 -22.67
C ALA A 75 4.85 -3.76 -22.23
N GLN A 76 5.14 -4.16 -21.00
CA GLN A 76 4.62 -5.39 -20.44
C GLN A 76 4.32 -5.19 -18.95
N ALA A 77 3.10 -5.48 -18.55
CA ALA A 77 2.71 -5.57 -17.14
C ALA A 77 2.88 -7.01 -16.63
N ASP A 78 3.22 -7.16 -15.35
CA ASP A 78 3.22 -8.46 -14.68
C ASP A 78 1.79 -8.81 -14.28
N GLU A 79 1.29 -9.94 -14.73
CA GLU A 79 -0.10 -10.39 -14.49
C GLU A 79 -0.32 -10.95 -13.07
N LYS A 80 0.72 -11.09 -12.25
CA LYS A 80 0.67 -11.84 -10.99
C LYS A 80 1.36 -11.16 -9.83
N SER A 81 1.25 -9.85 -9.70
CA SER A 81 1.72 -9.21 -8.48
C SER A 81 0.83 -9.60 -7.31
N LEU A 82 1.42 -10.13 -6.24
CA LEU A 82 0.74 -10.44 -4.97
C LEU A 82 0.96 -9.38 -3.90
N GLN A 83 1.45 -8.19 -4.31
CA GLN A 83 1.59 -7.06 -3.42
C GLN A 83 0.27 -6.30 -3.35
N THR A 84 -0.27 -6.15 -2.13
CA THR A 84 -1.52 -5.43 -1.88
C THR A 84 -1.22 -4.04 -1.35
N TYR A 85 -1.81 -3.02 -1.97
CA TYR A 85 -1.93 -1.68 -1.41
C TYR A 85 -3.08 -1.66 -0.42
N TYR A 86 -2.88 -1.05 0.73
CA TYR A 86 -3.88 -0.97 1.78
C TYR A 86 -3.86 0.39 2.50
N VAL A 87 -4.96 0.74 3.11
CA VAL A 87 -5.09 1.86 4.04
C VAL A 87 -4.89 1.32 5.46
N GLY A 88 -3.93 1.91 6.17
CA GLY A 88 -3.70 1.62 7.58
C GLY A 88 -4.31 2.70 8.46
N TYR A 89 -5.09 2.30 9.46
CA TYR A 89 -5.69 3.18 10.45
C TYR A 89 -4.84 3.24 11.71
N ASN A 90 -4.69 4.40 12.31
CA ASN A 90 -4.11 4.54 13.64
C ASN A 90 -5.17 4.19 14.69
N LEU A 91 -5.13 2.99 15.24
CA LEU A 91 -6.10 2.53 16.24
C LEU A 91 -5.99 3.27 17.58
N SER A 92 -4.89 4.01 17.81
CA SER A 92 -4.74 4.87 19.00
C SER A 92 -5.36 6.26 18.80
N ASP A 93 -5.72 6.61 17.57
CA ASP A 93 -6.45 7.84 17.27
C ASP A 93 -7.91 7.69 17.76
N PRO A 94 -8.49 8.69 18.47
CA PRO A 94 -9.83 8.61 19.01
C PRO A 94 -10.93 8.45 17.95
N ILE A 95 -10.66 8.84 16.68
CA ILE A 95 -11.60 8.68 15.56
C ILE A 95 -11.52 7.25 15.02
N PHE A 96 -10.31 6.76 14.72
CA PHE A 96 -10.12 5.45 14.07
C PHE A 96 -10.03 4.28 15.05
N GLY A 97 -10.03 4.54 16.36
CA GLY A 97 -10.31 3.53 17.37
C GLY A 97 -11.75 3.01 17.31
N ASP A 98 -12.70 3.81 16.80
CA ASP A 98 -14.07 3.37 16.56
C ASP A 98 -14.17 2.56 15.27
N GLN A 99 -14.56 1.28 15.38
CA GLN A 99 -14.73 0.37 14.25
C GLN A 99 -15.77 0.87 13.26
N THR A 100 -16.84 1.52 13.73
CA THR A 100 -17.90 2.08 12.87
C THR A 100 -17.35 3.11 11.88
N VAL A 101 -16.39 3.94 12.32
CA VAL A 101 -15.77 4.94 11.44
C VAL A 101 -14.89 4.26 10.38
N ARG A 102 -14.14 3.21 10.76
CA ARG A 102 -13.33 2.44 9.80
C ARG A 102 -14.20 1.72 8.77
N GLU A 103 -15.28 1.09 9.20
CA GLU A 103 -16.29 0.45 8.34
C GLU A 103 -16.94 1.46 7.38
N ALA A 104 -17.32 2.64 7.88
CA ALA A 104 -17.91 3.68 7.06
C ALA A 104 -16.96 4.15 5.95
N ILE A 105 -15.68 4.40 6.25
CA ILE A 105 -14.68 4.77 5.23
C ILE A 105 -14.48 3.62 4.24
N SER A 106 -14.36 2.37 4.71
CA SER A 106 -14.17 1.21 3.85
C SER A 106 -15.34 1.01 2.89
N SER A 107 -16.58 1.30 3.36
CA SER A 107 -17.80 1.24 2.54
C SER A 107 -17.98 2.46 1.64
N ALA A 108 -17.36 3.60 1.96
CA ALA A 108 -17.44 4.80 1.13
C ALA A 108 -16.46 4.81 -0.05
N VAL A 109 -15.44 3.94 -0.06
CA VAL A 109 -14.40 3.91 -1.08
C VAL A 109 -14.75 2.92 -2.20
N ASP A 110 -14.97 3.44 -3.41
CA ASP A 110 -15.18 2.63 -4.61
C ASP A 110 -13.83 2.12 -5.16
N LYS A 111 -13.48 0.89 -4.80
CA LYS A 111 -12.23 0.24 -5.22
C LYS A 111 -12.19 -0.08 -6.71
N ASP A 112 -13.34 -0.37 -7.33
CA ASP A 112 -13.42 -0.64 -8.77
C ASP A 112 -13.15 0.65 -9.57
N ALA A 113 -13.70 1.78 -9.12
CA ALA A 113 -13.40 3.08 -9.72
C ALA A 113 -11.93 3.50 -9.54
N ILE A 114 -11.28 3.15 -8.42
CA ILE A 114 -9.84 3.38 -8.22
C ILE A 114 -9.03 2.59 -9.25
N VAL A 115 -9.30 1.30 -9.39
CA VAL A 115 -8.60 0.43 -10.37
C VAL A 115 -8.71 1.00 -11.77
N GLU A 116 -9.90 1.39 -12.19
CA GLU A 116 -10.15 1.89 -13.54
C GLU A 116 -9.55 3.30 -13.75
N SER A 117 -9.84 4.25 -12.85
CA SER A 117 -9.52 5.66 -13.11
C SER A 117 -8.10 6.07 -12.72
N ILE A 118 -7.49 5.43 -11.72
CA ILE A 118 -6.15 5.78 -11.24
C ILE A 118 -5.09 4.83 -11.82
N TYR A 119 -5.45 3.56 -11.95
CA TYR A 119 -4.52 2.51 -12.37
C TYR A 119 -4.77 1.98 -13.79
N GLY A 120 -5.75 2.55 -14.54
CA GLY A 120 -6.03 2.19 -15.93
C GLY A 120 -6.35 0.70 -16.13
N GLY A 121 -6.98 0.04 -15.14
CA GLY A 121 -7.26 -1.39 -15.19
C GLY A 121 -6.04 -2.30 -15.06
N LEU A 122 -4.84 -1.76 -14.77
CA LEU A 122 -3.59 -2.55 -14.63
C LEU A 122 -3.46 -3.25 -13.27
N TYR A 123 -4.35 -2.95 -12.34
CA TYR A 123 -4.38 -3.54 -10.99
C TYR A 123 -5.68 -4.30 -10.79
N ASP A 124 -5.64 -5.30 -9.94
CA ASP A 124 -6.84 -5.98 -9.46
C ASP A 124 -7.35 -5.35 -8.17
N LYS A 125 -8.68 -5.35 -8.00
CA LYS A 125 -9.29 -4.98 -6.74
C LYS A 125 -8.91 -5.99 -5.65
N ALA A 126 -8.42 -5.49 -4.52
CA ALA A 126 -8.14 -6.29 -3.34
C ALA A 126 -9.26 -6.15 -2.30
N ASP A 127 -9.87 -7.27 -1.93
CA ASP A 127 -10.86 -7.32 -0.85
C ASP A 127 -10.25 -7.79 0.48
N THR A 128 -9.03 -8.34 0.43
CA THR A 128 -8.28 -8.84 1.59
C THR A 128 -6.83 -8.38 1.51
N LEU A 129 -6.17 -8.25 2.66
CA LEU A 129 -4.76 -7.85 2.69
C LEU A 129 -3.85 -8.86 1.98
N LEU A 130 -4.13 -10.14 2.12
CA LEU A 130 -3.41 -11.23 1.44
C LEU A 130 -4.36 -11.94 0.48
N SER A 131 -3.89 -12.21 -0.73
CA SER A 131 -4.67 -12.96 -1.72
C SER A 131 -5.07 -14.33 -1.18
N ARG A 132 -6.33 -14.71 -1.33
CA ARG A 132 -6.85 -16.02 -0.97
C ARG A 132 -6.17 -17.18 -1.72
N SER A 133 -5.45 -16.89 -2.80
CA SER A 133 -4.66 -17.90 -3.53
C SER A 133 -3.34 -18.27 -2.85
N LEU A 134 -2.92 -17.51 -1.84
CA LEU A 134 -1.72 -17.82 -1.06
C LEU A 134 -1.95 -18.97 -0.09
N PRO A 135 -0.89 -19.72 0.25
CA PRO A 135 -0.98 -20.77 1.27
C PRO A 135 -1.61 -20.25 2.57
N TYR A 136 -2.53 -20.99 3.15
CA TYR A 136 -3.26 -20.67 4.39
C TYR A 136 -4.16 -19.44 4.35
N CYS A 137 -4.22 -18.68 3.24
CA CYS A 137 -4.96 -17.44 3.14
C CYS A 137 -6.38 -17.58 2.57
N ASP A 138 -6.83 -18.78 2.20
CA ASP A 138 -8.22 -19.02 1.80
C ASP A 138 -9.14 -19.05 3.03
N VAL A 139 -9.35 -17.86 3.60
CA VAL A 139 -10.12 -17.62 4.82
C VAL A 139 -11.26 -16.66 4.49
N GLU A 140 -12.47 -16.98 5.01
CA GLU A 140 -13.58 -16.02 4.94
C GLU A 140 -13.26 -14.82 5.83
N GLN A 141 -13.33 -13.63 5.25
CA GLN A 141 -13.05 -12.36 5.91
C GLN A 141 -14.20 -11.38 5.63
N THR A 142 -14.36 -10.38 6.49
CA THR A 142 -15.29 -9.28 6.24
C THR A 142 -14.83 -8.52 5.00
N VAL A 143 -15.76 -8.32 4.05
CA VAL A 143 -15.52 -7.56 2.82
C VAL A 143 -16.47 -6.37 2.80
N TYR A 144 -15.92 -5.18 2.74
CA TYR A 144 -16.68 -3.94 2.64
C TYR A 144 -16.85 -3.57 1.16
N ASN A 145 -18.09 -3.63 0.68
CA ASN A 145 -18.43 -3.20 -0.66
C ASN A 145 -18.75 -1.70 -0.67
N PHE A 146 -18.54 -1.07 -1.82
CA PHE A 146 -18.90 0.34 -2.00
C PHE A 146 -20.40 0.56 -1.83
N ASP A 147 -20.78 1.30 -0.80
CA ASP A 147 -22.15 1.66 -0.47
C ASP A 147 -22.16 2.93 0.41
N LEU A 148 -22.35 4.08 -0.22
CA LEU A 148 -22.41 5.37 0.47
C LEU A 148 -23.64 5.51 1.39
N ASP A 149 -24.76 4.88 1.02
CA ASP A 149 -25.99 4.93 1.84
C ASP A 149 -25.77 4.13 3.13
N HIS A 150 -25.18 2.94 3.03
CA HIS A 150 -24.79 2.15 4.19
C HIS A 150 -23.78 2.90 5.07
N ALA A 151 -22.73 3.47 4.48
CA ALA A 151 -21.71 4.24 5.22
C ALA A 151 -22.33 5.40 6.01
N ASN A 152 -23.22 6.16 5.41
CA ASN A 152 -23.95 7.23 6.10
C ASN A 152 -24.86 6.68 7.21
N GLN A 153 -25.61 5.60 6.93
CA GLN A 153 -26.52 5.00 7.88
C GLN A 153 -25.83 4.55 9.16
N ILE A 154 -24.69 3.83 9.06
CA ILE A 154 -23.97 3.34 10.25
C ILE A 154 -23.41 4.48 11.10
N LEU A 155 -22.97 5.58 10.47
CA LEU A 155 -22.52 6.78 11.19
C LEU A 155 -23.71 7.46 11.90
N ASP A 156 -24.89 7.58 11.25
CA ASP A 156 -26.10 8.13 11.86
C ASP A 156 -26.55 7.28 13.07
N GLU A 157 -26.59 5.96 12.92
CA GLU A 157 -26.98 5.02 13.99
C GLU A 157 -25.99 5.04 15.17
N ALA A 158 -24.70 5.29 14.90
CA ALA A 158 -23.67 5.46 15.92
C ALA A 158 -23.71 6.84 16.60
N GLY A 159 -24.53 7.78 16.10
CA GLY A 159 -24.72 9.12 16.67
C GLY A 159 -23.70 10.15 16.18
N TYR A 160 -23.02 9.92 15.06
CA TYR A 160 -22.20 10.92 14.38
C TYR A 160 -23.10 11.84 13.55
N THR A 161 -23.13 13.12 13.88
CA THR A 161 -23.98 14.12 13.22
C THR A 161 -23.21 15.41 12.99
N ASP A 162 -23.53 16.13 11.92
CA ASP A 162 -23.02 17.49 11.70
C ASP A 162 -23.94 18.46 12.45
N THR A 163 -23.51 18.94 13.61
CA THR A 163 -24.34 19.78 14.49
C THR A 163 -24.14 21.27 14.26
N ASP A 164 -23.04 21.70 13.67
CA ASP A 164 -22.75 23.12 13.39
C ASP A 164 -22.91 23.49 11.90
N GLY A 165 -23.17 22.52 11.02
CA GLY A 165 -23.49 22.73 9.62
C GLY A 165 -22.29 22.99 8.73
N ASP A 166 -21.09 22.57 9.14
CA ASP A 166 -19.87 22.74 8.35
C ASP A 166 -19.59 21.56 7.39
N GLY A 167 -20.42 20.53 7.42
CA GLY A 167 -20.32 19.35 6.57
C GLY A 167 -19.48 18.23 7.19
N ILE A 168 -18.92 18.41 8.38
CA ILE A 168 -18.13 17.41 9.09
C ILE A 168 -18.96 16.87 10.26
N ARG A 169 -19.04 15.55 10.36
CA ARG A 169 -19.73 14.89 11.46
C ARG A 169 -18.91 14.95 12.75
N GLU A 170 -19.59 15.05 13.88
CA GLU A 170 -18.96 14.95 15.20
C GLU A 170 -19.80 14.09 16.15
N LYS A 171 -19.13 13.58 17.18
CA LYS A 171 -19.75 12.88 18.30
C LYS A 171 -19.00 13.25 19.58
N ASP A 172 -19.75 13.58 20.65
CA ASP A 172 -19.18 13.97 21.95
C ASP A 172 -18.19 15.14 21.86
N GLY A 173 -18.36 16.04 20.88
CA GLY A 173 -17.51 17.20 20.63
C GLY A 173 -16.21 16.89 19.86
N VAL A 174 -16.06 15.66 19.35
CA VAL A 174 -14.92 15.26 18.49
C VAL A 174 -15.40 15.21 17.06
N LYS A 175 -14.84 16.08 16.21
CA LYS A 175 -15.08 16.08 14.76
C LYS A 175 -14.36 14.94 14.09
N LEU A 176 -14.99 14.35 13.06
CA LEU A 176 -14.37 13.36 12.19
C LEU A 176 -13.41 14.06 11.21
N SER A 177 -12.32 14.61 11.74
CA SER A 177 -11.29 15.32 10.97
C SER A 177 -9.91 14.80 11.34
N ALA A 178 -9.15 14.31 10.37
CA ALA A 178 -7.86 13.69 10.58
C ALA A 178 -6.89 13.88 9.42
N SER A 179 -5.58 13.65 9.66
CA SER A 179 -4.57 13.62 8.61
C SER A 179 -4.59 12.29 7.85
N PHE A 180 -4.45 12.38 6.53
CA PHE A 180 -4.17 11.23 5.68
C PHE A 180 -2.74 11.32 5.17
N MET A 181 -1.86 10.56 5.79
CA MET A 181 -0.43 10.61 5.52
C MET A 181 -0.02 9.66 4.41
N TYR A 182 0.94 10.07 3.57
CA TYR A 182 1.49 9.21 2.53
C TYR A 182 2.90 9.65 2.11
N GLN A 183 3.60 8.78 1.38
CA GLN A 183 4.96 9.08 0.90
C GLN A 183 4.90 9.93 -0.38
N THR A 184 5.80 10.92 -0.47
CA THR A 184 5.98 11.73 -1.69
C THR A 184 6.59 10.92 -2.83
N GLY A 185 6.37 11.37 -4.06
CA GLY A 185 7.11 10.87 -5.25
C GLY A 185 6.36 9.86 -6.10
N SER A 186 5.06 9.67 -5.84
CA SER A 186 4.18 8.83 -6.67
C SER A 186 2.91 9.59 -7.04
N ALA A 187 2.76 9.95 -8.32
CA ALA A 187 1.55 10.61 -8.80
C ALA A 187 0.28 9.74 -8.59
N SER A 188 0.41 8.41 -8.66
CA SER A 188 -0.71 7.52 -8.38
C SER A 188 -1.13 7.56 -6.92
N ASP A 189 -0.16 7.68 -5.98
CA ASP A 189 -0.47 7.82 -4.55
C ASP A 189 -1.11 9.18 -4.26
N ASP A 190 -0.63 10.27 -4.90
CA ASP A 190 -1.26 11.60 -4.80
C ASP A 190 -2.73 11.54 -5.24
N ASN A 191 -3.01 10.95 -6.41
CA ASN A 191 -4.36 10.79 -6.94
C ASN A 191 -5.23 9.89 -6.05
N LEU A 192 -4.69 8.78 -5.56
CA LEU A 192 -5.39 7.84 -4.68
C LEU A 192 -5.81 8.51 -3.37
N VAL A 193 -4.91 9.26 -2.73
CA VAL A 193 -5.21 9.96 -1.47
C VAL A 193 -6.29 11.02 -1.68
N VAL A 194 -6.18 11.82 -2.74
CA VAL A 194 -7.19 12.83 -3.09
C VAL A 194 -8.56 12.18 -3.33
N TYR A 195 -8.59 11.06 -4.06
CA TYR A 195 -9.83 10.32 -4.31
C TYR A 195 -10.46 9.82 -3.01
N ILE A 196 -9.69 9.19 -2.12
CA ILE A 196 -10.21 8.68 -0.84
C ILE A 196 -10.72 9.83 0.04
N CYS A 197 -10.01 10.97 0.09
CA CYS A 197 -10.46 12.15 0.80
C CYS A 197 -11.81 12.68 0.27
N ASP A 198 -11.99 12.71 -1.06
CA ASP A 198 -13.26 13.08 -1.68
C ASP A 198 -14.39 12.12 -1.30
N GLN A 199 -14.13 10.80 -1.32
CA GLN A 199 -15.14 9.81 -0.91
C GLN A 199 -15.49 9.94 0.57
N ALA A 200 -14.53 10.12 1.46
CA ALA A 200 -14.74 10.33 2.89
C ALA A 200 -15.59 11.60 3.18
N SER A 201 -15.37 12.67 2.41
CA SER A 201 -16.13 13.91 2.55
C SER A 201 -17.62 13.72 2.28
N LYS A 202 -18.02 12.78 1.42
CA LYS A 202 -19.43 12.47 1.09
C LYS A 202 -20.20 11.83 2.25
N ILE A 203 -19.48 11.33 3.24
CA ILE A 203 -20.03 10.76 4.47
C ILE A 203 -19.74 11.62 5.70
N GLY A 204 -19.30 12.88 5.50
CA GLY A 204 -19.04 13.84 6.58
C GLY A 204 -17.73 13.58 7.35
N ILE A 205 -16.75 12.96 6.73
CA ILE A 205 -15.41 12.75 7.29
C ILE A 205 -14.41 13.61 6.52
N GLU A 206 -13.70 14.50 7.21
CA GLU A 206 -12.65 15.32 6.64
C GLU A 206 -11.30 14.60 6.78
N LEU A 207 -10.69 14.28 5.64
CA LEU A 207 -9.33 13.75 5.60
C LEU A 207 -8.43 14.79 4.91
N THR A 208 -7.38 15.24 5.61
CA THR A 208 -6.41 16.21 5.09
C THR A 208 -5.16 15.49 4.56
N PRO A 209 -4.89 15.54 3.25
CA PRO A 209 -3.68 14.94 2.68
C PRO A 209 -2.41 15.54 3.27
N GLN A 210 -1.49 14.69 3.71
CA GLN A 210 -0.18 15.08 4.24
C GLN A 210 0.90 14.19 3.66
N SER A 211 1.69 14.72 2.72
CA SER A 211 2.80 13.97 2.13
C SER A 211 4.10 14.23 2.87
N ALA A 212 4.96 13.20 2.98
CA ALA A 212 6.28 13.30 3.58
C ALA A 212 7.30 12.45 2.82
N GLN A 213 8.59 12.78 2.95
CA GLN A 213 9.66 11.92 2.46
C GLN A 213 9.67 10.61 3.26
N MET A 214 10.13 9.52 2.63
CA MET A 214 10.05 8.17 3.18
C MET A 214 10.50 8.05 4.65
N MET A 215 11.65 8.67 5.00
CA MET A 215 12.19 8.58 6.36
C MET A 215 11.36 9.37 7.38
N ASP A 216 10.86 10.54 6.99
CA ASP A 216 9.98 11.37 7.82
C ASP A 216 8.62 10.69 8.00
N TRP A 217 8.04 10.18 6.89
CA TRP A 217 6.82 9.38 6.92
C TRP A 217 6.95 8.19 7.88
N TYR A 218 8.05 7.43 7.77
CA TYR A 218 8.30 6.27 8.63
C TYR A 218 8.35 6.67 10.11
N ALA A 219 9.07 7.75 10.44
CA ALA A 219 9.18 8.25 11.81
C ALA A 219 7.82 8.71 12.37
N MET A 220 7.00 9.41 11.57
CA MET A 220 5.68 9.89 11.97
C MET A 220 4.69 8.74 12.17
N VAL A 221 4.70 7.74 11.29
CA VAL A 221 3.86 6.53 11.45
C VAL A 221 4.28 5.76 12.70
N GLN A 222 5.58 5.58 12.92
CA GLN A 222 6.09 4.89 14.11
C GLN A 222 5.78 5.63 15.41
N SER A 223 5.76 6.97 15.40
CA SER A 223 5.39 7.78 16.58
C SER A 223 3.88 7.91 16.80
N GLY A 224 3.05 7.42 15.86
CA GLY A 224 1.60 7.55 15.92
C GLY A 224 1.07 8.93 15.49
N GLU A 225 1.88 9.74 14.83
CA GLU A 225 1.51 11.08 14.35
C GLU A 225 0.79 11.03 12.99
N TYR A 226 -0.26 10.22 12.91
CA TYR A 226 -1.12 10.09 11.72
C TYR A 226 -2.52 9.63 12.11
N GLY A 227 -3.50 9.91 11.26
CA GLY A 227 -4.84 9.30 11.34
C GLY A 227 -4.94 8.06 10.47
N LEU A 228 -4.78 8.28 9.15
CA LEU A 228 -4.68 7.20 8.15
C LEU A 228 -3.36 7.30 7.40
N THR A 229 -2.95 6.18 6.82
CA THR A 229 -1.84 6.15 5.86
C THR A 229 -2.08 5.08 4.80
N ILE A 230 -1.46 5.24 3.62
CA ILE A 230 -1.42 4.18 2.62
C ILE A 230 -0.06 3.51 2.63
N PHE A 231 -0.07 2.20 2.48
CA PHE A 231 1.14 1.42 2.33
C PHE A 231 0.88 0.19 1.46
N LYS A 232 1.85 -0.66 1.35
CA LYS A 232 1.78 -1.91 0.59
C LYS A 232 2.41 -3.03 1.38
N THR A 233 1.91 -4.26 1.21
CA THR A 233 2.49 -5.42 1.87
C THR A 233 3.97 -5.56 1.53
N GLN A 234 4.79 -5.80 2.55
CA GLN A 234 6.22 -6.04 2.45
C GLN A 234 6.50 -7.52 2.64
N GLY A 235 7.42 -8.08 1.86
CA GLY A 235 7.81 -9.49 2.00
C GLY A 235 7.93 -10.22 0.67
N GLY A 236 8.09 -11.54 0.73
CA GLY A 236 8.15 -12.40 -0.45
C GLY A 236 6.79 -12.52 -1.13
N TYR A 237 6.76 -12.40 -2.45
CA TYR A 237 5.50 -12.36 -3.23
C TYR A 237 4.58 -13.58 -3.06
N TYR A 238 5.12 -14.72 -2.64
CA TYR A 238 4.39 -15.98 -2.51
C TYR A 238 4.42 -16.55 -1.08
N ASP A 239 4.96 -15.79 -0.15
CA ASP A 239 5.13 -16.20 1.24
C ASP A 239 4.31 -15.30 2.18
N PRO A 240 3.12 -15.73 2.60
CA PRO A 240 2.30 -14.94 3.50
C PRO A 240 2.95 -14.75 4.88
N ALA A 241 3.83 -15.67 5.32
CA ALA A 241 4.55 -15.54 6.58
C ALA A 241 5.41 -14.27 6.59
N SER A 242 6.08 -13.95 5.48
CA SER A 242 6.90 -12.74 5.37
C SER A 242 6.11 -11.42 5.54
N VAL A 243 4.78 -11.46 5.37
CA VAL A 243 3.90 -10.32 5.63
C VAL A 243 3.40 -10.34 7.07
N VAL A 244 2.84 -11.45 7.55
CA VAL A 244 2.24 -11.52 8.89
C VAL A 244 3.26 -11.41 10.02
N THR A 245 4.52 -11.81 9.80
CA THR A 245 5.60 -11.61 10.77
C THR A 245 5.86 -10.14 11.10
N ASN A 246 5.46 -9.21 10.22
CA ASN A 246 5.53 -7.77 10.50
C ASN A 246 4.49 -7.29 11.53
N ILE A 247 3.58 -8.13 11.96
CA ILE A 247 2.69 -7.81 13.10
C ILE A 247 3.46 -7.86 14.42
N ASN A 248 4.53 -8.66 14.53
CA ASN A 248 5.34 -8.73 15.75
C ASN A 248 6.18 -7.45 15.92
N PRO A 249 5.95 -6.64 16.99
CA PRO A 249 6.67 -5.38 17.18
C PRO A 249 8.19 -5.52 17.37
N ALA A 250 8.66 -6.72 17.77
CA ALA A 250 10.08 -6.96 18.01
C ALA A 250 10.89 -7.16 16.72
N THR A 251 10.25 -7.59 15.62
CA THR A 251 10.93 -7.99 14.39
C THR A 251 10.42 -7.23 13.14
N SER A 252 9.36 -6.44 13.31
CA SER A 252 8.68 -5.76 12.22
C SER A 252 9.56 -4.77 11.45
N MET A 253 9.42 -4.82 10.12
CA MET A 253 9.91 -3.80 9.19
C MET A 253 8.76 -2.96 8.59
N ASP A 254 7.52 -3.26 8.99
CA ASP A 254 6.31 -2.55 8.57
C ASP A 254 5.73 -1.78 9.77
N PRO A 255 5.83 -0.44 9.78
CA PRO A 255 5.42 0.35 10.93
C PRO A 255 3.89 0.37 11.13
N ILE A 256 3.11 -0.05 10.12
CA ILE A 256 1.65 -0.09 10.19
C ILE A 256 1.19 -1.43 10.75
N LEU A 257 1.64 -2.56 10.17
CA LEU A 257 1.30 -3.89 10.67
C LEU A 257 1.78 -4.10 12.10
N MET A 258 2.92 -3.51 12.46
CA MET A 258 3.42 -3.50 13.84
C MET A 258 2.39 -2.94 14.84
N GLN A 259 1.59 -1.94 14.45
CA GLN A 259 0.61 -1.34 15.36
C GLN A 259 -0.50 -2.33 15.75
N ILE A 260 -0.80 -3.31 14.91
CA ILE A 260 -1.73 -4.40 15.25
C ILE A 260 -1.18 -5.19 16.44
N GLY A 261 0.08 -5.60 16.38
CA GLY A 261 0.72 -6.34 17.47
C GLY A 261 0.92 -5.52 18.75
N VAL A 262 1.06 -4.19 18.63
CA VAL A 262 1.10 -3.28 19.79
C VAL A 262 -0.27 -3.15 20.45
N SER A 263 -1.33 -2.99 19.64
CA SER A 263 -2.71 -2.83 20.13
C SER A 263 -3.35 -4.15 20.57
N GLN A 264 -2.94 -5.26 19.96
CA GLN A 264 -3.47 -6.62 20.19
C GLN A 264 -2.31 -7.61 20.42
N PRO A 265 -1.70 -7.63 21.64
CA PRO A 265 -0.54 -8.48 21.94
C PRO A 265 -0.80 -9.98 21.76
N GLU A 266 -2.05 -10.43 21.85
CA GLU A 266 -2.47 -11.81 21.59
C GLU A 266 -2.25 -12.22 20.13
N ILE A 267 -2.41 -11.29 19.17
CA ILE A 267 -2.13 -11.53 17.77
C ILE A 267 -0.62 -11.62 17.52
N ALA A 268 0.17 -10.75 18.16
CA ALA A 268 1.63 -10.86 18.11
C ALA A 268 2.14 -12.22 18.67
N ALA A 269 1.51 -12.73 19.73
CA ALA A 269 1.85 -14.05 20.29
C ALA A 269 1.52 -15.21 19.34
N LEU A 270 0.45 -15.09 18.53
CA LEU A 270 0.14 -16.08 17.49
C LEU A 270 1.18 -16.06 16.36
N VAL A 271 1.74 -14.90 16.03
CA VAL A 271 2.83 -14.79 15.06
C VAL A 271 4.10 -15.48 15.58
N ASP A 272 4.43 -15.32 16.86
CA ASP A 272 5.56 -16.03 17.47
C ASP A 272 5.36 -17.56 17.46
N GLU A 273 4.11 -18.02 17.69
CA GLU A 273 3.77 -19.44 17.61
C GLU A 273 3.88 -19.95 16.17
N LEU A 274 3.47 -19.16 15.19
CA LEU A 274 3.54 -19.49 13.76
C LEU A 274 4.99 -19.81 13.34
N ASP A 275 5.95 -18.98 13.76
CA ASP A 275 7.37 -19.13 13.42
C ASP A 275 7.98 -20.45 13.93
N SER A 276 7.39 -21.06 14.94
CA SER A 276 7.89 -22.28 15.60
C SER A 276 7.02 -23.52 15.33
N SER A 277 5.86 -23.37 14.71
CA SER A 277 4.92 -24.46 14.49
C SER A 277 5.27 -25.28 13.22
N ALA A 278 5.13 -26.59 13.33
CA ALA A 278 5.15 -27.53 12.21
C ALA A 278 3.81 -28.27 12.04
N ASP A 279 2.80 -27.91 12.79
CA ASP A 279 1.45 -28.47 12.73
C ASP A 279 0.61 -27.69 11.74
N GLU A 280 0.36 -28.26 10.56
CA GLU A 280 -0.38 -27.63 9.46
C GLU A 280 -1.80 -27.17 9.88
N ALA A 281 -2.48 -27.94 10.72
CA ALA A 281 -3.83 -27.57 11.18
C ALA A 281 -3.76 -26.34 12.11
N ARG A 282 -2.75 -26.29 12.97
CA ARG A 282 -2.54 -25.16 13.87
C ARG A 282 -2.11 -23.90 13.11
N ILE A 283 -1.23 -24.07 12.11
CA ILE A 283 -0.83 -22.98 11.20
C ILE A 283 -2.07 -22.37 10.52
N GLN A 284 -2.95 -23.21 9.96
CA GLN A 284 -4.18 -22.73 9.31
C GLN A 284 -5.10 -21.99 10.30
N GLU A 285 -5.24 -22.46 11.53
CA GLU A 285 -6.03 -21.79 12.57
C GLU A 285 -5.45 -20.42 12.93
N ILE A 286 -4.12 -20.33 13.06
CA ILE A 286 -3.41 -19.06 13.34
C ILE A 286 -3.65 -18.07 12.20
N TYR A 287 -3.44 -18.47 10.94
CA TYR A 287 -3.73 -17.60 9.79
C TYR A 287 -5.19 -17.15 9.76
N SER A 288 -6.12 -18.04 10.02
CA SER A 288 -7.54 -17.71 10.08
C SER A 288 -7.81 -16.62 11.12
N THR A 289 -7.24 -16.76 12.31
CA THR A 289 -7.40 -15.78 13.38
C THR A 289 -6.78 -14.42 13.02
N ILE A 290 -5.55 -14.42 12.53
CA ILE A 290 -4.84 -13.20 12.15
C ILE A 290 -5.61 -12.46 11.04
N LEU A 291 -5.96 -13.16 9.97
CA LEU A 291 -6.58 -12.54 8.79
C LEU A 291 -7.99 -12.02 9.06
N THR A 292 -8.78 -12.71 9.88
CA THR A 292 -10.10 -12.19 10.28
C THR A 292 -9.98 -10.96 11.18
N THR A 293 -9.03 -10.96 12.11
CA THR A 293 -8.79 -9.80 12.97
C THR A 293 -8.31 -8.57 12.18
N MET A 294 -7.51 -8.79 11.13
CA MET A 294 -7.03 -7.68 10.29
C MET A 294 -8.11 -7.12 9.36
N ALA A 295 -9.17 -7.86 9.08
CA ALA A 295 -10.28 -7.42 8.23
C ALA A 295 -11.29 -6.53 8.97
N ASP A 296 -11.38 -6.65 10.29
CA ASP A 296 -12.25 -5.90 11.21
C ASP A 296 -11.55 -4.65 11.77
#